data_2b35fb80237d997ef8aaea9c2dcd55a9
#
_entry.id   2b35fb80237d997ef8aaea9c2dcd55a9
#
_cell.length_a   1.000
_cell.length_b   1.000
_cell.length_c   1.000
_cell.angle_alpha   90.00
_cell.angle_beta   90.00
_cell.angle_gamma   90.00
#
_symmetry.space_group_name_H-M   'P 1'
#
loop_
_entity.id
_entity.type
_entity.pdbx_description
1 polymer ?
#
loop_
_entity_poly.entity_id
_entity_poly.type
_entity_poly.pdbx_seq_one_letter_code
_entity_poly.pdbx_strand_id
1 'polypeptide(L)'
;ISSEIHLDAYESFQKNINFTVVYENEMVTDFSEFDPTLEEALHLVTQFGYAEEYPDSFGEFENSEIAILMDIARGGHFKKLPSKYPKKAFYTYYDQTCDYGCQVTEFTYWAITSLRNQQSTNNRFDEIKNEWRLNTRKKIENNFPELLYFFSNPIFGINF
;
A
#
# COMPACT_ATOMS: atom_id res chain seq x y z
N ILE A 1 14.08 -15.79 -3.12
CA ILE A 1 13.78 -16.98 -2.29
C ILE A 1 12.99 -17.95 -3.15
N SER A 2 13.32 -19.25 -3.13
CA SER A 2 12.56 -20.24 -3.89
C SER A 2 11.12 -20.34 -3.39
N SER A 3 10.18 -20.72 -4.26
CA SER A 3 8.76 -20.90 -3.97
C SER A 3 8.44 -21.97 -2.91
N GLU A 4 9.46 -22.52 -2.25
CA GLU A 4 9.37 -23.63 -1.32
C GLU A 4 9.71 -23.24 0.13
N ILE A 5 9.56 -21.97 0.53
CA ILE A 5 9.59 -21.67 1.95
C ILE A 5 8.37 -22.32 2.60
N HIS A 6 8.64 -23.27 3.47
CA HIS A 6 7.60 -23.84 4.32
C HIS A 6 7.00 -22.75 5.20
N LEU A 7 5.67 -22.72 5.30
CA LEU A 7 4.92 -21.78 6.14
C LEU A 7 5.47 -21.75 7.58
N ASP A 8 5.85 -22.89 8.13
CA ASP A 8 6.46 -23.03 9.46
C ASP A 8 7.78 -22.26 9.61
N ALA A 9 8.60 -22.21 8.55
CA ALA A 9 9.85 -21.44 8.55
C ALA A 9 9.53 -19.95 8.52
N TYR A 10 8.57 -19.51 7.70
CA TYR A 10 8.10 -18.15 7.64
C TYR A 10 7.60 -17.65 9.01
N GLU A 11 6.69 -18.38 9.63
CA GLU A 11 6.16 -18.05 10.97
C GLU A 11 7.24 -18.04 12.06
N SER A 12 8.25 -18.91 11.95
CA SER A 12 9.39 -18.94 12.88
C SER A 12 10.27 -17.69 12.75
N PHE A 13 10.48 -17.20 11.52
CA PHE A 13 11.28 -16.01 11.28
C PHE A 13 10.54 -14.74 11.73
N GLN A 14 9.25 -14.62 11.46
CA GLN A 14 8.46 -13.44 11.86
C GLN A 14 8.48 -13.16 13.37
N LYS A 15 8.70 -14.16 14.20
CA LYS A 15 8.79 -13.98 15.67
C LYS A 15 10.06 -13.27 16.13
N ASN A 16 11.09 -13.21 15.30
CA ASN A 16 12.43 -12.77 15.70
C ASN A 16 12.96 -11.57 14.92
N ILE A 17 12.49 -11.37 13.69
CA ILE A 17 12.95 -10.30 12.81
C ILE A 17 11.80 -9.82 11.92
N ASN A 18 11.82 -8.53 11.60
CA ASN A 18 10.94 -7.96 10.60
C ASN A 18 11.48 -8.30 9.21
N PHE A 19 10.68 -8.92 8.37
CA PHE A 19 11.07 -9.27 7.01
C PHE A 19 9.85 -9.36 6.10
N THR A 20 10.09 -9.23 4.82
CA THR A 20 9.14 -9.52 3.76
C THR A 20 9.69 -10.59 2.83
N VAL A 21 8.87 -11.15 1.97
CA VAL A 21 9.26 -12.24 1.07
C VAL A 21 8.90 -11.88 -0.36
N VAL A 22 9.90 -11.92 -1.23
CA VAL A 22 9.71 -11.91 -2.68
C VAL A 22 10.12 -13.26 -3.21
N TYR A 23 9.23 -13.93 -3.93
CA TYR A 23 9.53 -15.23 -4.53
C TYR A 23 10.29 -15.05 -5.84
N GLU A 24 11.18 -16.01 -6.15
CA GLU A 24 12.00 -15.96 -7.36
C GLU A 24 11.18 -15.87 -8.65
N ASN A 25 10.02 -16.52 -8.68
CA ASN A 25 9.11 -16.48 -9.83
C ASN A 25 8.31 -15.17 -9.95
N GLU A 26 8.37 -14.30 -8.96
CA GLU A 26 7.76 -12.96 -8.96
C GLU A 26 8.77 -11.89 -9.38
N MET A 27 10.08 -12.21 -9.32
CA MET A 27 11.15 -11.32 -9.74
C MET A 27 11.20 -11.25 -11.26
N VAL A 28 10.92 -10.10 -11.80
CA VAL A 28 10.87 -9.87 -13.25
C VAL A 28 12.22 -9.38 -13.75
N THR A 29 12.75 -10.07 -14.73
CA THR A 29 14.01 -9.66 -15.39
C THR A 29 13.79 -8.70 -16.56
N ASP A 30 12.55 -8.53 -16.98
CA ASP A 30 12.14 -7.60 -18.04
C ASP A 30 11.33 -6.44 -17.42
N PHE A 31 11.83 -5.22 -17.58
CA PHE A 31 11.16 -3.99 -17.12
C PHE A 31 9.80 -3.71 -17.78
N SER A 32 9.30 -4.59 -18.62
CA SER A 32 7.95 -4.50 -19.21
C SER A 32 6.85 -4.98 -18.27
N GLU A 33 7.20 -5.75 -17.23
CA GLU A 33 6.26 -6.29 -16.24
C GLU A 33 6.46 -5.63 -14.87
N PHE A 34 5.45 -5.74 -14.01
CA PHE A 34 5.52 -5.21 -12.65
C PHE A 34 6.31 -6.16 -11.75
N ASP A 35 7.32 -5.62 -11.07
CA ASP A 35 8.12 -6.35 -10.08
C ASP A 35 7.65 -5.97 -8.66
N PRO A 36 7.21 -6.90 -7.83
CA PRO A 36 6.70 -6.64 -6.48
C PRO A 36 7.78 -6.22 -5.47
N THR A 37 9.07 -6.28 -5.83
CA THR A 37 10.17 -5.95 -4.91
C THR A 37 10.02 -4.55 -4.30
N LEU A 38 9.56 -3.56 -5.08
CA LEU A 38 9.34 -2.22 -4.57
C LEU A 38 8.19 -2.19 -3.54
N GLU A 39 7.13 -2.93 -3.81
CA GLU A 39 5.97 -3.06 -2.95
C GLU A 39 6.35 -3.66 -1.62
N GLU A 40 7.00 -4.81 -1.64
CA GLU A 40 7.44 -5.52 -0.45
C GLU A 40 8.48 -4.72 0.36
N ALA A 41 9.40 -4.03 -0.31
CA ALA A 41 10.35 -3.16 0.37
C ALA A 41 9.67 -1.95 1.05
N LEU A 42 8.64 -1.37 0.41
CA LEU A 42 7.85 -0.29 1.01
C LEU A 42 7.00 -0.80 2.18
N HIS A 43 6.39 -1.98 2.08
CA HIS A 43 5.67 -2.60 3.20
C HIS A 43 6.58 -2.72 4.41
N LEU A 44 7.79 -3.25 4.25
CA LEU A 44 8.76 -3.37 5.34
C LEU A 44 9.08 -2.01 5.98
N VAL A 45 9.33 -0.98 5.17
CA VAL A 45 9.69 0.37 5.66
C VAL A 45 8.49 1.06 6.32
N THR A 46 7.30 0.96 5.75
CA THR A 46 6.12 1.65 6.27
C THR A 46 5.57 0.96 7.51
N GLN A 47 5.51 -0.36 7.53
CA GLN A 47 4.96 -1.15 8.62
C GLN A 47 5.88 -1.18 9.87
N PHE A 48 7.17 -1.43 9.68
CA PHE A 48 8.14 -1.57 10.77
C PHE A 48 9.01 -0.33 11.00
N GLY A 49 8.88 0.68 10.19
CA GLY A 49 9.56 1.96 10.35
C GLY A 49 8.58 3.07 10.71
N TYR A 50 7.81 3.53 9.71
CA TYR A 50 6.92 4.68 9.90
C TYR A 50 5.78 4.42 10.89
N ALA A 51 5.15 3.25 10.86
CA ALA A 51 4.05 2.93 11.77
C ALA A 51 4.52 2.78 13.23
N GLU A 52 5.77 2.36 13.47
CA GLU A 52 6.33 2.31 14.81
C GLU A 52 6.80 3.68 15.31
N GLU A 53 7.41 4.51 14.45
CA GLU A 53 7.91 5.85 14.83
C GLU A 53 6.79 6.89 14.92
N TYR A 54 5.78 6.80 14.06
CA TYR A 54 4.65 7.73 13.99
C TYR A 54 3.30 6.98 14.05
N PRO A 55 2.99 6.30 15.16
CA PRO A 55 1.81 5.42 15.23
C PRO A 55 0.50 6.15 15.00
N ASP A 56 0.34 7.38 15.48
CA ASP A 56 -0.88 8.16 15.26
C ASP A 56 -1.08 8.56 13.78
N SER A 57 0.01 8.68 13.03
CA SER A 57 -0.03 9.05 11.62
C SER A 57 -0.04 7.84 10.68
N PHE A 58 0.85 6.86 10.88
CA PHE A 58 1.05 5.71 9.98
C PHE A 58 0.60 4.37 10.55
N GLY A 59 0.04 4.34 11.77
CA GLY A 59 -0.37 3.09 12.40
C GLY A 59 -1.42 2.34 11.57
N GLU A 60 -1.31 1.03 11.56
CA GLU A 60 -2.20 0.10 10.84
C GLU A 60 -3.47 -0.24 11.63
N PHE A 61 -4.03 0.75 12.31
CA PHE A 61 -5.21 0.61 13.14
C PHE A 61 -6.23 1.73 12.86
N GLU A 62 -7.47 1.49 13.28
CA GLU A 62 -8.55 2.47 13.16
C GLU A 62 -8.16 3.79 13.84
N ASN A 63 -8.44 4.90 13.18
CA ASN A 63 -8.21 6.28 13.62
C ASN A 63 -6.77 6.82 13.48
N SER A 64 -5.79 6.06 13.01
CA SER A 64 -4.56 6.69 12.53
C SER A 64 -4.87 7.60 11.33
N GLU A 65 -4.06 8.64 11.10
CA GLU A 65 -4.31 9.59 10.01
C GLU A 65 -4.34 8.90 8.64
N ILE A 66 -3.42 7.98 8.38
CA ILE A 66 -3.37 7.22 7.12
C ILE A 66 -4.57 6.29 6.96
N ALA A 67 -5.05 5.67 8.04
CA ALA A 67 -6.23 4.81 8.02
C ALA A 67 -7.51 5.62 7.75
N ILE A 68 -7.63 6.83 8.29
CA ILE A 68 -8.73 7.76 7.97
C ILE A 68 -8.70 8.12 6.49
N LEU A 69 -7.53 8.43 5.93
CA LEU A 69 -7.37 8.71 4.50
C LEU A 69 -7.72 7.49 3.65
N MET A 70 -7.32 6.29 4.05
CA MET A 70 -7.76 5.06 3.40
C MET A 70 -9.29 4.93 3.39
N ASP A 71 -9.95 5.18 4.51
CA ASP A 71 -11.41 5.10 4.62
C ASP A 71 -12.11 6.12 3.71
N ILE A 72 -11.57 7.33 3.59
CA ILE A 72 -12.05 8.32 2.62
C ILE A 72 -11.89 7.78 1.19
N ALA A 73 -10.71 7.24 0.86
CA ALA A 73 -10.43 6.69 -0.46
C ALA A 73 -11.34 5.50 -0.82
N ARG A 74 -11.68 4.66 0.14
CA ARG A 74 -12.62 3.54 -0.02
C ARG A 74 -14.10 3.97 -0.07
N GLY A 75 -14.37 5.22 0.32
CA GLY A 75 -15.74 5.76 0.41
C GLY A 75 -16.51 5.28 1.63
N GLY A 76 -15.83 4.84 2.69
CA GLY A 76 -16.40 4.45 3.97
C GLY A 76 -15.46 3.65 4.84
N HIS A 77 -15.80 3.58 6.13
CA HIS A 77 -15.10 2.74 7.10
C HIS A 77 -15.60 1.29 7.00
N PHE A 78 -14.72 0.37 6.59
CA PHE A 78 -15.02 -1.05 6.45
C PHE A 78 -14.03 -1.88 7.27
N LYS A 79 -14.47 -2.40 8.42
CA LYS A 79 -13.65 -3.33 9.25
C LYS A 79 -13.40 -4.68 8.58
N LYS A 80 -14.31 -5.08 7.70
CA LYS A 80 -14.21 -6.26 6.84
C LYS A 80 -14.46 -5.82 5.41
N LEU A 81 -13.93 -6.56 4.46
CA LEU A 81 -14.14 -6.29 3.05
C LEU A 81 -15.64 -6.21 2.75
N PRO A 82 -16.11 -5.12 2.15
CA PRO A 82 -17.50 -5.02 1.76
C PRO A 82 -17.76 -5.89 0.53
N SER A 83 -18.96 -6.41 0.39
CA SER A 83 -19.36 -7.14 -0.82
C SER A 83 -19.29 -6.27 -2.09
N LYS A 84 -19.33 -4.95 -1.91
CA LYS A 84 -19.21 -3.96 -2.99
C LYS A 84 -18.79 -2.62 -2.42
N TYR A 85 -17.74 -2.06 -3.01
CA TYR A 85 -17.33 -0.68 -2.72
C TYR A 85 -18.22 0.36 -3.39
N PRO A 86 -18.31 1.59 -2.82
CA PRO A 86 -18.96 2.72 -3.47
C PRO A 86 -18.36 2.99 -4.87
N LYS A 87 -19.20 3.36 -5.83
CA LYS A 87 -18.75 3.62 -7.21
C LYS A 87 -17.67 4.69 -7.34
N LYS A 88 -17.62 5.63 -6.39
CA LYS A 88 -16.64 6.73 -6.35
C LYS A 88 -15.38 6.41 -5.55
N ALA A 89 -15.26 5.21 -5.00
CA ALA A 89 -14.06 4.81 -4.29
C ALA A 89 -12.83 4.91 -5.20
N PHE A 90 -11.76 5.50 -4.69
CA PHE A 90 -10.46 5.55 -5.36
C PHE A 90 -9.62 4.29 -5.08
N TYR A 91 -9.83 3.69 -3.91
CA TYR A 91 -9.19 2.47 -3.45
C TYR A 91 -10.24 1.40 -3.18
N THR A 92 -9.97 0.20 -3.64
CA THR A 92 -10.77 -1.00 -3.39
C THR A 92 -9.81 -2.18 -3.24
N TYR A 93 -10.14 -3.12 -2.36
CA TYR A 93 -9.30 -4.28 -2.11
C TYR A 93 -10.17 -5.52 -1.97
N TYR A 94 -9.74 -6.67 -2.48
CA TYR A 94 -10.61 -7.85 -2.58
C TYR A 94 -9.99 -9.12 -2.01
N ASP A 95 -8.74 -9.09 -1.53
CA ASP A 95 -8.12 -10.24 -0.88
C ASP A 95 -8.75 -10.48 0.49
N GLN A 96 -9.43 -11.62 0.64
CA GLN A 96 -10.15 -11.99 1.85
C GLN A 96 -9.22 -12.34 3.03
N THR A 97 -7.94 -12.53 2.80
CA THR A 97 -6.93 -12.80 3.83
C THR A 97 -6.37 -11.53 4.44
N CYS A 98 -6.56 -10.38 3.77
CA CYS A 98 -6.06 -9.09 4.19
C CYS A 98 -7.04 -8.41 5.16
N ASP A 99 -6.64 -8.24 6.40
CA ASP A 99 -7.41 -7.54 7.43
C ASP A 99 -7.36 -6.00 7.25
N TYR A 100 -7.87 -5.26 8.22
CA TYR A 100 -7.92 -3.80 8.14
C TYR A 100 -6.51 -3.18 8.13
N GLY A 101 -5.59 -3.70 8.96
CA GLY A 101 -4.21 -3.22 9.02
C GLY A 101 -3.46 -3.48 7.71
N CYS A 102 -3.56 -4.69 7.19
CA CYS A 102 -3.02 -5.04 5.88
C CYS A 102 -3.52 -4.09 4.78
N GLN A 103 -4.82 -3.73 4.76
CA GLN A 103 -5.36 -2.78 3.78
C GLN A 103 -4.78 -1.37 3.94
N VAL A 104 -4.39 -0.95 5.15
CA VAL A 104 -3.69 0.32 5.39
C VAL A 104 -2.29 0.27 4.77
N THR A 105 -1.58 -0.85 4.90
CA THR A 105 -0.26 -1.06 4.29
C THR A 105 -0.33 -0.96 2.77
N GLU A 106 -1.26 -1.68 2.15
CA GLU A 106 -1.51 -1.64 0.70
C GLU A 106 -1.88 -0.24 0.20
N PHE A 107 -2.78 0.43 0.91
CA PHE A 107 -3.15 1.81 0.58
C PHE A 107 -1.95 2.76 0.64
N THR A 108 -1.08 2.60 1.64
CA THR A 108 0.13 3.41 1.81
C THR A 108 1.11 3.21 0.65
N TYR A 109 1.28 1.97 0.20
CA TYR A 109 2.05 1.65 -1.00
C TYR A 109 1.51 2.37 -2.24
N TRP A 110 0.20 2.25 -2.51
CA TRP A 110 -0.42 2.94 -3.66
C TRP A 110 -0.24 4.46 -3.59
N ALA A 111 -0.40 5.05 -2.41
CA ALA A 111 -0.25 6.48 -2.19
C ALA A 111 1.18 6.95 -2.50
N ILE A 112 2.20 6.36 -1.88
CA ILE A 112 3.60 6.74 -2.03
C ILE A 112 4.06 6.58 -3.48
N THR A 113 3.81 5.43 -4.08
CA THR A 113 4.25 5.14 -5.45
C THR A 113 3.58 6.03 -6.49
N SER A 114 2.31 6.37 -6.29
CA SER A 114 1.59 7.30 -7.17
C SER A 114 2.05 8.74 -7.02
N LEU A 115 2.33 9.21 -5.79
CA LEU A 115 2.90 10.53 -5.54
C LEU A 115 4.29 10.70 -6.19
N ARG A 116 5.05 9.60 -6.30
CA ARG A 116 6.33 9.55 -7.03
C ARG A 116 6.17 9.26 -8.52
N ASN A 117 4.96 9.17 -9.03
CA ASN A 117 4.62 8.80 -10.41
C ASN A 117 5.15 7.41 -10.86
N GLN A 118 5.48 6.52 -9.94
CA GLN A 118 5.95 5.17 -10.26
C GLN A 118 4.85 4.28 -10.87
N GLN A 119 3.58 4.63 -10.63
CA GLN A 119 2.42 3.95 -11.22
C GLN A 119 1.92 4.61 -12.54
N SER A 120 2.74 5.50 -13.14
CA SER A 120 2.36 6.27 -14.35
C SER A 120 2.79 5.64 -15.68
N THR A 121 3.45 4.50 -15.66
CA THR A 121 3.95 3.80 -16.86
C THR A 121 2.81 3.34 -17.79
N ASN A 122 3.16 3.06 -19.05
CA ASN A 122 2.22 2.60 -20.05
C ASN A 122 1.44 1.37 -19.57
N ASN A 123 0.14 1.36 -19.79
CA ASN A 123 -0.80 0.29 -19.39
C ASN A 123 -1.00 0.07 -17.88
N ARG A 124 -0.13 0.58 -17.01
CA ARG A 124 -0.24 0.34 -15.55
C ARG A 124 -1.59 0.72 -14.98
N PHE A 125 -2.18 1.83 -15.43
CA PHE A 125 -3.52 2.21 -15.00
C PHE A 125 -4.57 1.14 -15.31
N ASP A 126 -4.51 0.53 -16.49
CA ASP A 126 -5.48 -0.50 -16.89
C ASP A 126 -5.35 -1.78 -16.05
N GLU A 127 -4.15 -2.09 -15.57
CA GLU A 127 -3.87 -3.22 -14.70
C GLU A 127 -4.44 -3.00 -13.29
N ILE A 128 -4.24 -1.79 -12.72
CA ILE A 128 -4.51 -1.51 -11.32
C ILE A 128 -5.83 -0.76 -11.04
N LYS A 129 -6.52 -0.25 -12.05
CA LYS A 129 -7.75 0.60 -11.89
C LYS A 129 -8.88 -0.05 -11.11
N ASN A 130 -8.89 -1.40 -11.01
CA ASN A 130 -9.86 -2.15 -10.21
C ASN A 130 -9.52 -2.13 -8.72
N GLU A 131 -8.32 -1.67 -8.36
CA GLU A 131 -7.85 -1.55 -7.00
C GLU A 131 -7.51 -0.10 -6.66
N TRP A 132 -6.73 0.58 -7.51
CA TRP A 132 -6.31 1.96 -7.31
C TRP A 132 -6.55 2.83 -8.53
N ARG A 133 -7.22 3.98 -8.36
CA ARG A 133 -7.62 4.85 -9.48
C ARG A 133 -6.79 6.13 -9.58
N LEU A 134 -6.00 6.47 -8.57
CA LEU A 134 -5.21 7.70 -8.54
C LEU A 134 -3.72 7.43 -8.83
N ASN A 135 -3.43 6.71 -9.90
CA ASN A 135 -2.11 6.19 -10.25
C ASN A 135 -1.03 7.24 -10.59
N THR A 136 -1.32 8.53 -10.47
CA THR A 136 -0.35 9.61 -10.70
C THR A 136 -0.51 10.71 -9.65
N ARG A 137 0.61 11.42 -9.37
CA ARG A 137 0.59 12.60 -8.51
C ARG A 137 -0.49 13.60 -8.92
N LYS A 138 -0.60 13.91 -10.20
CA LYS A 138 -1.61 14.85 -10.70
C LYS A 138 -3.04 14.41 -10.41
N LYS A 139 -3.33 13.12 -10.48
CA LYS A 139 -4.67 12.59 -10.11
C LYS A 139 -4.92 12.75 -8.62
N ILE A 140 -3.93 12.52 -7.77
CA ILE A 140 -4.02 12.75 -6.32
C ILE A 140 -4.25 14.24 -6.03
N GLU A 141 -3.43 15.11 -6.59
CA GLU A 141 -3.57 16.57 -6.43
C GLU A 141 -4.99 17.08 -6.77
N ASN A 142 -5.58 16.55 -7.83
CA ASN A 142 -6.88 17.00 -8.33
C ASN A 142 -8.09 16.36 -7.62
N ASN A 143 -7.97 15.16 -7.08
CA ASN A 143 -9.12 14.38 -6.59
C ASN A 143 -9.02 14.01 -5.11
N PHE A 144 -7.81 14.05 -4.53
CA PHE A 144 -7.57 13.71 -3.13
C PHE A 144 -6.38 14.49 -2.57
N PRO A 145 -6.43 15.85 -2.55
CA PRO A 145 -5.34 16.71 -2.11
C PRO A 145 -4.94 16.50 -0.65
N GLU A 146 -5.85 16.03 0.21
CA GLU A 146 -5.56 15.71 1.61
C GLU A 146 -4.46 14.64 1.73
N LEU A 147 -4.42 13.67 0.82
CA LEU A 147 -3.39 12.64 0.77
C LEU A 147 -2.02 13.24 0.47
N LEU A 148 -1.93 14.17 -0.50
CA LEU A 148 -0.69 14.90 -0.78
C LEU A 148 -0.27 15.75 0.42
N TYR A 149 -1.20 16.45 1.06
CA TYR A 149 -0.93 17.28 2.24
C TYR A 149 -0.34 16.43 3.37
N PHE A 150 -0.93 15.28 3.68
CA PHE A 150 -0.45 14.35 4.70
C PHE A 150 1.02 13.96 4.44
N PHE A 151 1.32 13.45 3.26
CA PHE A 151 2.67 13.01 2.92
C PHE A 151 3.68 14.14 2.75
N SER A 152 3.24 15.39 2.59
CA SER A 152 4.11 16.58 2.50
C SER A 152 4.54 17.12 3.86
N ASN A 153 4.11 16.52 4.96
CA ASN A 153 4.53 16.93 6.30
C ASN A 153 6.05 16.68 6.45
N PRO A 154 6.85 17.73 6.70
CA PRO A 154 8.31 17.63 6.73
C PRO A 154 8.84 16.73 7.86
N ILE A 155 8.04 16.47 8.89
CA ILE A 155 8.43 15.59 10.01
C ILE A 155 8.70 14.15 9.54
N PHE A 156 8.04 13.72 8.47
CA PHE A 156 8.20 12.36 7.95
C PHE A 156 9.46 12.19 7.07
N GLY A 157 10.11 13.27 6.66
CA GLY A 157 11.29 13.23 5.80
C GLY A 157 11.06 12.65 4.40
N ILE A 158 9.79 12.49 3.99
CA ILE A 158 9.43 11.96 2.68
C ILE A 158 9.47 13.09 1.66
N ASN A 159 10.37 12.99 0.68
CA ASN A 159 10.50 13.97 -0.39
C ASN A 159 9.90 13.41 -1.70
N PHE A 160 9.04 14.19 -2.35
CA PHE A 160 8.39 13.82 -3.62
C PHE A 160 8.80 14.72 -4.78
#